data_6fffdc2936d5f14e3118f4f7f7ab9a89
#
_entry.id   6fffdc2936d5f14e3118f4f7f7ab9a89
#
_cell.length_a   1.000
_cell.length_b   1.000
_cell.length_c   1.000
_cell.angle_alpha   90.00
_cell.angle_beta   90.00
_cell.angle_gamma   90.00
#
_symmetry.space_group_name_H-M   'P 1'
#
loop_
_entity.id
_entity.type
_entity.pdbx_description
1 polymer ?
#
loop_
_entity_poly.entity_id
_entity_poly.type
_entity_poly.pdbx_seq_one_letter_code
_entity_poly.pdbx_strand_id
1 'polypeptide(L)'
;MRLNSITHRRLSVAIVLFSWGSVGVALFTQHVLGMQPCPWCIAQRILYLLCGALAILAALAPVRSSAGRIIATLFSATGIVAAGGALVTALYQHFVAAASGSCAVTAADRFLMETGLADWLPEVFEPRASCAEADQALIGLPYSIWSAILAVILLVLGGLALRALWRSHAR
;
A
#
# COMPACT_ATOMS: atom_id res chain seq x y z
N MET A 1 12.58 -27.04 6.42
CA MET A 1 11.29 -26.41 6.85
C MET A 1 11.46 -25.13 7.69
N ARG A 2 12.32 -25.09 8.73
CA ARG A 2 12.46 -23.89 9.62
C ARG A 2 12.97 -22.65 8.89
N LEU A 3 13.95 -22.75 7.99
CA LEU A 3 14.55 -21.61 7.27
C LEU A 3 13.54 -20.87 6.39
N ASN A 4 12.65 -21.55 5.69
CA ASN A 4 11.67 -20.93 4.79
C ASN A 4 10.55 -20.19 5.57
N SER A 5 10.15 -20.73 6.71
CA SER A 5 9.20 -20.07 7.63
C SER A 5 9.78 -18.77 8.21
N ILE A 6 11.08 -18.76 8.57
CA ILE A 6 11.78 -17.57 9.05
C ILE A 6 11.88 -16.53 7.92
N THR A 7 12.20 -16.96 6.70
CA THR A 7 12.29 -16.08 5.53
C THR A 7 10.96 -15.42 5.22
N HIS A 8 9.87 -16.19 5.19
CA HIS A 8 8.52 -15.65 5.00
C HIS A 8 8.19 -14.58 6.06
N ARG A 9 8.41 -14.87 7.33
CA ARG A 9 8.15 -13.91 8.43
C ARG A 9 8.98 -12.64 8.31
N ARG A 10 10.27 -12.74 7.97
CA ARG A 10 11.15 -11.57 7.77
C ARG A 10 10.65 -10.70 6.62
N LEU A 11 10.24 -11.31 5.50
CA LEU A 11 9.69 -10.59 4.35
C LEU A 11 8.35 -9.93 4.70
N SER A 12 7.48 -10.61 5.46
CA SER A 12 6.23 -10.01 5.93
C SER A 12 6.49 -8.80 6.85
N VAL A 13 7.46 -8.90 7.76
CA VAL A 13 7.87 -7.75 8.59
C VAL A 13 8.40 -6.59 7.74
N ALA A 14 9.21 -6.88 6.71
CA ALA A 14 9.66 -5.85 5.79
C ALA A 14 8.48 -5.17 5.06
N ILE A 15 7.48 -5.94 4.60
CA ILE A 15 6.27 -5.39 3.99
C ILE A 15 5.55 -4.45 4.96
N VAL A 16 5.39 -4.82 6.23
CA VAL A 16 4.77 -3.96 7.25
C VAL A 16 5.55 -2.66 7.41
N LEU A 17 6.87 -2.76 7.57
CA LEU A 17 7.73 -1.58 7.78
C LEU A 17 7.69 -0.63 6.58
N PHE A 18 7.76 -1.14 5.36
CA PHE A 18 7.70 -0.31 4.16
C PHE A 18 6.31 0.29 3.96
N SER A 19 5.24 -0.50 4.11
CA SER A 19 3.87 -0.04 3.84
C SER A 19 3.37 0.94 4.92
N TRP A 20 3.50 0.62 6.20
CA TRP A 20 3.06 1.51 7.28
C TRP A 20 4.04 2.67 7.52
N GLY A 21 5.34 2.42 7.33
CA GLY A 21 6.35 3.47 7.37
C GLY A 21 6.12 4.54 6.30
N SER A 22 5.71 4.14 5.09
CA SER A 22 5.36 5.10 4.03
C SER A 22 4.14 5.95 4.36
N VAL A 23 3.12 5.38 5.02
CA VAL A 23 1.98 6.16 5.51
C VAL A 23 2.42 7.15 6.59
N GLY A 24 3.34 6.73 7.48
CA GLY A 24 3.96 7.63 8.46
C GLY A 24 4.72 8.79 7.79
N VAL A 25 5.50 8.51 6.74
CA VAL A 25 6.17 9.55 5.94
C VAL A 25 5.15 10.46 5.26
N ALA A 26 4.07 9.90 4.71
CA ALA A 26 3.01 10.69 4.08
C ALA A 26 2.32 11.64 5.06
N LEU A 27 2.06 11.20 6.28
CA LEU A 27 1.52 12.05 7.35
C LEU A 27 2.53 13.11 7.80
N PHE A 28 3.80 12.75 7.90
CA PHE A 28 4.86 13.71 8.22
C PHE A 28 4.97 14.80 7.15
N THR A 29 5.01 14.45 5.87
CA THR A 29 5.08 15.43 4.77
C THR A 29 3.82 16.31 4.73
N GLN A 30 2.65 15.76 5.05
CA GLN A 30 1.39 16.49 5.13
C GLN A 30 1.43 17.56 6.27
N HIS A 31 1.82 17.15 7.47
CA HIS A 31 1.71 18.04 8.65
C HIS A 31 2.91 18.96 8.83
N VAL A 32 4.11 18.55 8.41
CA VAL A 32 5.35 19.31 8.61
C VAL A 32 5.73 20.10 7.36
N LEU A 33 5.58 19.51 6.17
CA LEU A 33 5.93 20.16 4.91
C LEU A 33 4.74 20.79 4.20
N GLY A 34 3.52 20.65 4.72
CA GLY A 34 2.30 21.22 4.14
C GLY A 34 1.84 20.55 2.83
N MET A 35 2.37 19.37 2.50
CA MET A 35 2.04 18.64 1.27
C MET A 35 0.68 17.96 1.40
N GLN A 36 -0.39 18.65 0.99
CA GLN A 36 -1.76 18.18 1.17
C GLN A 36 -2.09 17.00 0.23
N PRO A 37 -2.80 15.96 0.73
CA PRO A 37 -3.13 14.78 -0.07
C PRO A 37 -4.32 15.01 -0.98
N CYS A 38 -4.30 14.42 -2.17
CA CYS A 38 -5.45 14.29 -3.07
C CYS A 38 -6.24 13.01 -2.81
N PRO A 39 -7.45 12.84 -3.39
CA PRO A 39 -8.26 11.62 -3.22
C PRO A 39 -7.52 10.33 -3.59
N TRP A 40 -6.74 10.34 -4.67
CA TRP A 40 -5.94 9.19 -5.09
C TRP A 40 -4.77 8.91 -4.12
N CYS A 41 -4.19 9.94 -3.50
CA CYS A 41 -3.19 9.77 -2.44
C CYS A 41 -3.79 9.05 -1.22
N ILE A 42 -5.03 9.39 -0.86
CA ILE A 42 -5.75 8.72 0.23
C ILE A 42 -6.06 7.26 -0.14
N ALA A 43 -6.51 6.99 -1.36
CA ALA A 43 -6.73 5.61 -1.82
C ALA A 43 -5.46 4.76 -1.71
N GLN A 44 -4.29 5.31 -2.06
CA GLN A 44 -3.00 4.63 -1.90
C GLN A 44 -2.67 4.38 -0.42
N ARG A 45 -2.93 5.35 0.49
CA ARG A 45 -2.74 5.14 1.94
C ARG A 45 -3.56 3.95 2.45
N ILE A 46 -4.82 3.87 2.05
CA ILE A 46 -5.70 2.75 2.42
C ILE A 46 -5.11 1.42 1.94
N LEU A 47 -4.66 1.35 0.69
CA LEU A 47 -4.05 0.15 0.13
C LEU A 47 -2.75 -0.24 0.85
N TYR A 48 -1.90 0.72 1.23
CA TYR A 48 -0.69 0.44 2.01
C TYR A 48 -1.00 0.00 3.44
N LEU A 49 -1.99 0.60 4.10
CA LEU A 49 -2.46 0.15 5.42
C LEU A 49 -2.97 -1.29 5.35
N LEU A 50 -3.73 -1.61 4.30
CA LEU A 50 -4.23 -2.97 4.04
C LEU A 50 -3.08 -3.95 3.77
N CYS A 51 -2.07 -3.58 2.96
CA CYS A 51 -0.89 -4.41 2.72
C CYS A 51 -0.18 -4.77 4.03
N GLY A 52 0.04 -3.80 4.91
CA GLY A 52 0.68 -4.04 6.21
C GLY A 52 -0.15 -4.95 7.12
N ALA A 53 -1.46 -4.71 7.21
CA ALA A 53 -2.37 -5.53 8.01
C ALA A 53 -2.40 -6.99 7.52
N LEU A 54 -2.51 -7.20 6.20
CA LEU A 54 -2.49 -8.53 5.60
C LEU A 54 -1.14 -9.23 5.79
N ALA A 55 -0.02 -8.49 5.74
CA ALA A 55 1.30 -9.03 6.00
C ALA A 55 1.47 -9.47 7.46
N ILE A 56 0.87 -8.75 8.43
CA ILE A 56 0.84 -9.17 9.84
C ILE A 56 0.07 -10.49 9.98
N LEU A 57 -1.14 -10.57 9.41
CA LEU A 57 -1.97 -11.77 9.47
C LEU A 57 -1.26 -12.98 8.82
N ALA A 58 -0.59 -12.78 7.69
CA ALA A 58 0.21 -13.81 7.04
C ALA A 58 1.40 -14.26 7.89
N ALA A 59 2.08 -13.34 8.60
CA ALA A 59 3.21 -13.64 9.48
C ALA A 59 2.79 -14.41 10.74
N LEU A 60 1.59 -14.14 11.26
CA LEU A 60 1.05 -14.79 12.46
C LEU A 60 0.49 -16.18 12.16
N ALA A 61 0.14 -16.49 10.93
CA ALA A 61 -0.43 -17.77 10.55
C ALA A 61 0.53 -18.94 10.90
N PRO A 62 0.00 -20.05 11.44
CA PRO A 62 0.80 -21.21 11.85
C PRO A 62 1.22 -22.04 10.62
N VAL A 63 2.19 -21.55 9.84
CA VAL A 63 2.63 -22.14 8.55
C VAL A 63 3.19 -23.56 8.65
N ARG A 64 3.28 -24.14 9.85
CA ARG A 64 3.63 -25.54 10.06
C ARG A 64 2.50 -26.50 9.71
N SER A 65 1.25 -26.08 9.83
CA SER A 65 0.06 -26.83 9.41
C SER A 65 -0.33 -26.49 7.98
N SER A 66 -1.00 -27.42 7.29
CA SER A 66 -1.52 -27.18 5.92
C SER A 66 -2.53 -26.05 5.89
N ALA A 67 -3.45 -26.01 6.86
CA ALA A 67 -4.43 -24.93 6.99
C ALA A 67 -3.75 -23.56 7.21
N GLY A 68 -2.77 -23.47 8.10
CA GLY A 68 -2.04 -22.23 8.35
C GLY A 68 -1.27 -21.73 7.13
N ARG A 69 -0.75 -22.63 6.28
CA ARG A 69 -0.11 -22.24 5.02
C ARG A 69 -1.11 -21.70 4.01
N ILE A 70 -2.29 -22.32 3.90
CA ILE A 70 -3.36 -21.82 3.03
C ILE A 70 -3.76 -20.40 3.47
N ILE A 71 -3.97 -20.20 4.76
CA ILE A 71 -4.30 -18.89 5.34
C ILE A 71 -3.21 -17.86 5.04
N ALA A 72 -1.93 -18.19 5.29
CA ALA A 72 -0.81 -17.31 4.97
C ALA A 72 -0.72 -16.99 3.47
N THR A 73 -1.00 -17.98 2.61
CA THR A 73 -1.03 -17.80 1.16
C THR A 73 -2.13 -16.85 0.73
N LEU A 74 -3.35 -17.02 1.27
CA LEU A 74 -4.48 -16.15 0.96
C LEU A 74 -4.19 -14.70 1.36
N PHE A 75 -3.73 -14.46 2.59
CA PHE A 75 -3.38 -13.11 3.04
C PHE A 75 -2.25 -12.50 2.21
N SER A 76 -1.20 -13.28 1.90
CA SER A 76 -0.09 -12.80 1.06
C SER A 76 -0.56 -12.47 -0.37
N ALA A 77 -1.40 -13.32 -0.97
CA ALA A 77 -1.94 -13.09 -2.31
C ALA A 77 -2.84 -11.84 -2.34
N THR A 78 -3.73 -11.67 -1.35
CA THR A 78 -4.57 -10.46 -1.24
C THR A 78 -3.71 -9.21 -1.02
N GLY A 79 -2.63 -9.30 -0.24
CA GLY A 79 -1.65 -8.21 -0.08
C GLY A 79 -0.96 -7.84 -1.39
N ILE A 80 -0.61 -8.81 -2.22
CA ILE A 80 -0.05 -8.57 -3.57
C ILE A 80 -1.07 -7.85 -4.46
N VAL A 81 -2.35 -8.25 -4.42
CA VAL A 81 -3.42 -7.56 -5.17
C VAL A 81 -3.57 -6.12 -4.69
N ALA A 82 -3.54 -5.87 -3.38
CA ALA A 82 -3.60 -4.51 -2.83
C ALA A 82 -2.39 -3.67 -3.26
N ALA A 83 -1.18 -4.23 -3.27
CA ALA A 83 0.03 -3.56 -3.77
C ALA A 83 -0.06 -3.26 -5.28
N GLY A 84 -0.64 -4.18 -6.07
CA GLY A 84 -0.94 -3.96 -7.48
C GLY A 84 -1.93 -2.81 -7.70
N GLY A 85 -2.99 -2.76 -6.89
CA GLY A 85 -3.93 -1.64 -6.85
C GLY A 85 -3.24 -0.31 -6.53
N ALA A 86 -2.33 -0.30 -5.54
CA ALA A 86 -1.55 0.89 -5.19
C ALA A 86 -0.66 1.36 -6.35
N LEU A 87 -0.05 0.44 -7.10
CA LEU A 87 0.73 0.77 -8.30
C LEU A 87 -0.15 1.41 -9.38
N VAL A 88 -1.29 0.78 -9.69
CA VAL A 88 -2.23 1.28 -10.71
C VAL A 88 -2.74 2.67 -10.32
N THR A 89 -3.14 2.88 -9.07
CA THR A 89 -3.61 4.19 -8.60
C THR A 89 -2.52 5.25 -8.63
N ALA A 90 -1.27 4.91 -8.31
CA ALA A 90 -0.13 5.83 -8.38
C ALA A 90 0.18 6.26 -9.83
N LEU A 91 0.20 5.30 -10.76
CA LEU A 91 0.41 5.59 -12.17
C LEU A 91 -0.76 6.39 -12.77
N TYR A 92 -1.99 6.03 -12.43
CA TYR A 92 -3.18 6.79 -12.86
C TYR A 92 -3.14 8.22 -12.33
N GLN A 93 -2.78 8.41 -11.06
CA GLN A 93 -2.62 9.74 -10.47
C GLN A 93 -1.60 10.56 -11.26
N HIS A 94 -0.43 10.01 -11.56
CA HIS A 94 0.64 10.71 -12.25
C HIS A 94 0.29 11.06 -13.70
N PHE A 95 -0.12 10.06 -14.50
CA PHE A 95 -0.29 10.24 -15.93
C PHE A 95 -1.65 10.80 -16.34
N VAL A 96 -2.68 10.64 -15.52
CA VAL A 96 -4.05 11.00 -15.89
C VAL A 96 -4.61 12.07 -14.96
N ALA A 97 -4.67 11.81 -13.65
CA ALA A 97 -5.39 12.69 -12.75
C ALA A 97 -4.65 14.02 -12.52
N ALA A 98 -3.32 14.01 -12.38
CA ALA A 98 -2.51 15.22 -12.22
C ALA A 98 -2.46 16.04 -13.53
N ALA A 99 -2.50 15.37 -14.68
CA ALA A 99 -2.45 16.02 -15.99
C ALA A 99 -3.81 16.63 -16.42
N SER A 100 -4.94 16.12 -15.91
CA SER A 100 -6.28 16.52 -16.38
C SER A 100 -6.72 17.90 -15.89
N GLY A 101 -6.15 18.42 -14.80
CA GLY A 101 -6.52 19.71 -14.21
C GLY A 101 -8.01 19.85 -13.84
N SER A 102 -8.79 18.76 -13.89
CA SER A 102 -10.24 18.80 -13.73
C SER A 102 -10.63 18.76 -12.25
N CYS A 103 -11.60 19.63 -11.86
CA CYS A 103 -12.27 19.58 -10.56
C CYS A 103 -13.41 18.55 -10.51
N ALA A 104 -13.47 17.60 -11.47
CA ALA A 104 -14.53 16.61 -11.48
C ALA A 104 -14.34 15.59 -10.35
N VAL A 105 -15.46 15.22 -9.71
CA VAL A 105 -15.49 14.17 -8.68
C VAL A 105 -14.97 12.85 -9.28
N THR A 106 -13.85 12.37 -8.74
CA THR A 106 -13.20 11.14 -9.21
C THR A 106 -13.83 9.90 -8.57
N ALA A 107 -13.46 8.72 -9.09
CA ALA A 107 -13.88 7.46 -8.46
C ALA A 107 -13.34 7.33 -7.02
N ALA A 108 -12.16 7.90 -6.75
CA ALA A 108 -11.57 7.94 -5.40
C ALA A 108 -12.37 8.84 -4.45
N ASP A 109 -12.84 10.01 -4.92
CA ASP A 109 -13.72 10.89 -4.13
C ASP A 109 -15.01 10.19 -3.73
N ARG A 110 -15.67 9.54 -4.71
CA ARG A 110 -16.92 8.80 -4.46
C ARG A 110 -16.71 7.70 -3.42
N PHE A 111 -15.65 6.93 -3.54
CA PHE A 111 -15.31 5.89 -2.58
C PHE A 111 -15.12 6.45 -1.16
N LEU A 112 -14.41 7.57 -1.01
CA LEU A 112 -14.19 8.20 0.29
C LEU A 112 -15.49 8.75 0.90
N MET A 113 -16.34 9.38 0.09
CA MET A 113 -17.66 9.85 0.53
C MET A 113 -18.60 8.71 0.95
N GLU A 114 -18.64 7.63 0.17
CA GLU A 114 -19.51 6.47 0.46
C GLU A 114 -19.05 5.68 1.70
N THR A 115 -17.75 5.63 1.97
CA THR A 115 -17.21 4.90 3.13
C THR A 115 -17.22 5.70 4.43
N GLY A 116 -17.34 7.02 4.38
CA GLY A 116 -17.28 7.91 5.55
C GLY A 116 -15.92 7.89 6.26
N LEU A 117 -14.86 7.39 5.63
CA LEU A 117 -13.52 7.31 6.22
C LEU A 117 -12.95 8.70 6.54
N ALA A 118 -13.24 9.67 5.70
CA ALA A 118 -12.81 11.06 5.91
C ALA A 118 -13.43 11.68 7.16
N ASP A 119 -14.67 11.32 7.48
CA ASP A 119 -15.36 11.82 8.69
C ASP A 119 -14.84 11.14 9.95
N TRP A 120 -14.42 9.87 9.84
CA TRP A 120 -13.93 9.09 10.98
C TRP A 120 -12.52 9.49 11.42
N LEU A 121 -11.61 9.71 10.47
CA LEU A 121 -10.21 10.09 10.72
C LEU A 121 -9.74 11.13 9.67
N PRO A 122 -10.21 12.39 9.77
CA PRO A 122 -9.94 13.42 8.75
C PRO A 122 -8.44 13.67 8.54
N GLU A 123 -7.64 13.63 9.61
CA GLU A 123 -6.19 13.84 9.52
C GLU A 123 -5.46 12.81 8.63
N VAL A 124 -6.05 11.65 8.45
CA VAL A 124 -5.46 10.55 7.66
C VAL A 124 -6.13 10.41 6.30
N PHE A 125 -7.46 10.58 6.24
CA PHE A 125 -8.28 10.18 5.08
C PHE A 125 -9.03 11.33 4.40
N GLU A 126 -8.90 12.56 4.86
CA GLU A 126 -9.52 13.72 4.19
C GLU A 126 -8.63 14.22 3.04
N PRO A 127 -9.13 14.24 1.79
CA PRO A 127 -8.45 14.89 0.69
C PRO A 127 -8.55 16.40 0.83
N ARG A 128 -7.42 17.11 0.72
CA ARG A 128 -7.34 18.57 0.93
C ARG A 128 -6.72 19.30 -0.27
N ALA A 129 -6.35 18.59 -1.34
CA ALA A 129 -5.75 19.16 -2.55
C ALA A 129 -6.26 18.46 -3.82
N SER A 130 -6.14 19.13 -4.95
CA SER A 130 -6.29 18.50 -6.26
C SER A 130 -5.13 17.55 -6.57
N CYS A 131 -5.28 16.67 -7.55
CA CYS A 131 -4.21 15.74 -7.92
C CYS A 131 -2.98 16.44 -8.48
N ALA A 132 -3.15 17.57 -9.18
CA ALA A 132 -2.05 18.37 -9.72
C ALA A 132 -1.26 19.06 -8.58
N GLU A 133 -1.94 19.60 -7.58
CA GLU A 133 -1.31 20.22 -6.41
C GLU A 133 -0.62 19.20 -5.50
N ALA A 134 -1.17 17.99 -5.38
CA ALA A 134 -0.62 16.95 -4.53
C ALA A 134 0.61 16.25 -5.15
N ASP A 135 0.81 16.30 -6.47
CA ASP A 135 1.92 15.65 -7.15
C ASP A 135 3.19 16.51 -7.17
N GLN A 136 3.46 17.19 -6.07
CA GLN A 136 4.67 17.99 -5.88
C GLN A 136 5.93 17.12 -5.86
N ALA A 137 7.04 17.73 -6.28
CA ALA A 137 8.33 17.04 -6.24
C ALA A 137 8.86 16.94 -4.80
N LEU A 138 9.11 15.71 -4.35
CA LEU A 138 9.83 15.40 -3.13
C LEU A 138 11.20 14.84 -3.51
N ILE A 139 12.27 15.52 -3.14
CA ILE A 139 13.66 15.12 -3.47
C ILE A 139 13.84 14.88 -5.00
N GLY A 140 13.29 15.78 -5.81
CA GLY A 140 13.46 15.79 -7.27
C GLY A 140 12.57 14.84 -8.07
N LEU A 141 11.70 14.05 -7.41
CA LEU A 141 10.72 13.19 -8.08
C LEU A 141 9.29 13.52 -7.62
N PRO A 142 8.29 13.45 -8.51
CA PRO A 142 6.88 13.59 -8.14
C PRO A 142 6.47 12.58 -7.06
N TYR A 143 5.58 13.00 -6.16
CA TYR A 143 5.16 12.17 -5.03
C TYR A 143 4.51 10.84 -5.47
N SER A 144 3.74 10.87 -6.56
CA SER A 144 3.14 9.69 -7.18
C SER A 144 4.17 8.66 -7.65
N ILE A 145 5.34 9.10 -8.15
CA ILE A 145 6.42 8.21 -8.57
C ILE A 145 7.07 7.51 -7.38
N TRP A 146 7.27 8.20 -6.25
CA TRP A 146 7.72 7.56 -5.00
C TRP A 146 6.75 6.46 -4.55
N SER A 147 5.45 6.74 -4.64
CA SER A 147 4.43 5.74 -4.35
C SER A 147 4.48 4.55 -5.31
N ALA A 148 4.66 4.78 -6.61
CA ALA A 148 4.80 3.70 -7.60
C ALA A 148 6.03 2.82 -7.31
N ILE A 149 7.18 3.41 -6.97
CA ILE A 149 8.40 2.69 -6.58
C ILE A 149 8.13 1.81 -5.35
N LEU A 150 7.49 2.37 -4.34
CA LEU A 150 7.11 1.61 -3.13
C LEU A 150 6.20 0.44 -3.47
N ALA A 151 5.17 0.64 -4.29
CA ALA A 151 4.26 -0.41 -4.71
C ALA A 151 5.00 -1.57 -5.42
N VAL A 152 5.96 -1.26 -6.28
CA VAL A 152 6.83 -2.27 -6.92
C VAL A 152 7.65 -3.03 -5.89
N ILE A 153 8.25 -2.34 -4.91
CA ILE A 153 8.99 -2.98 -3.80
C ILE A 153 8.07 -3.96 -3.05
N LEU A 154 6.85 -3.54 -2.71
CA LEU A 154 5.88 -4.39 -2.01
C LEU A 154 5.45 -5.60 -2.84
N LEU A 155 5.27 -5.44 -4.16
CA LEU A 155 4.99 -6.55 -5.08
C LEU A 155 6.12 -7.57 -5.10
N VAL A 156 7.37 -7.12 -5.19
CA VAL A 156 8.56 -7.99 -5.15
C VAL A 156 8.65 -8.73 -3.82
N LEU A 157 8.56 -8.01 -2.70
CA LEU A 157 8.61 -8.61 -1.37
C LEU A 157 7.46 -9.61 -1.15
N GLY A 158 6.24 -9.27 -1.58
CA GLY A 158 5.08 -10.14 -1.52
C GLY A 158 5.26 -11.42 -2.33
N GLY A 159 5.75 -11.31 -3.57
CA GLY A 159 6.08 -12.45 -4.42
C GLY A 159 7.14 -13.35 -3.81
N LEU A 160 8.20 -12.77 -3.23
CA LEU A 160 9.25 -13.54 -2.53
C LEU A 160 8.70 -14.22 -1.26
N ALA A 161 7.85 -13.55 -0.49
CA ALA A 161 7.20 -14.11 0.70
C ALA A 161 6.30 -15.29 0.34
N LEU A 162 5.50 -15.14 -0.72
CA LEU A 162 4.64 -16.21 -1.26
C LEU A 162 5.49 -17.39 -1.75
N ARG A 163 6.55 -17.14 -2.53
CA ARG A 163 7.48 -18.18 -2.99
C ARG A 163 8.15 -18.94 -1.85
N ALA A 164 8.48 -18.26 -0.73
CA ALA A 164 9.05 -18.89 0.45
C ALA A 164 8.09 -19.89 1.11
N LEU A 165 6.77 -19.62 1.10
CA LEU A 165 5.76 -20.56 1.59
C LEU A 165 5.70 -21.87 0.78
N TRP A 166 5.81 -21.77 -0.54
CA TRP A 166 5.67 -22.94 -1.44
C TRP A 166 6.95 -23.77 -1.56
N ARG A 167 8.13 -23.18 -1.49
CA ARG A 167 9.41 -23.90 -1.50
C ARG A 167 9.60 -24.85 -0.32
N SER A 168 8.85 -24.69 0.73
CA SER A 168 8.89 -25.60 1.89
C SER A 168 8.25 -26.97 1.62
N HIS A 169 7.54 -27.12 0.49
CA HIS A 169 6.77 -28.34 0.15
C HIS A 169 7.46 -29.23 -0.88
N ALA A 170 8.42 -28.69 -1.63
CA ALA A 170 9.10 -29.40 -2.73
C ALA A 170 10.37 -30.16 -2.28
N ARG A 171 10.60 -30.29 -0.98
CA ARG A 171 11.64 -31.11 -0.33
C ARG A 171 11.01 -31.94 0.77
#